data_5c9d3df7b2eebd2e75a1fb842e787827
#
_entry.id   5c9d3df7b2eebd2e75a1fb842e787827
#
_cell.length_a   1.000
_cell.length_b   1.000
_cell.length_c   1.000
_cell.angle_alpha   90.00
_cell.angle_beta   90.00
_cell.angle_gamma   90.00
#
_symmetry.space_group_name_H-M   'P 1'
#
loop_
_entity.id
_entity.type
_entity.pdbx_description
1 polymer ?
#
loop_
_entity_poly.entity_id
_entity_poly.type
_entity_poly.pdbx_seq_one_letter_code
_entity_poly.pdbx_strand_id
1 'polypeptide(L)'
;LPILNLFPDYTEKHTDGSNQFIYSRFLVPHLMEYTGKAIFIDGDMIVRDDIVKLWNLTNGHTHWDVAVVKHDYQTKMTEKYLGAKNENYPRKNWSSVMIWNCNTYPNRKLTPEFIENATGAELHRFTWIDDDRILELPKEWNWLPDEFGPNLDAKLLHYTLGTPCFHEFATTPQGEEWHREHMLADYCLQRTDI
;
A
#
# COMPACT_ATOMS: atom_id res chain seq x y z
N LEU A 1 -9.23 5.15 14.61
CA LEU A 1 -9.19 4.04 15.58
C LEU A 1 -7.84 3.35 15.47
N PRO A 2 -7.13 3.10 16.59
CA PRO A 2 -5.90 2.31 16.51
C PRO A 2 -6.25 0.92 15.98
N ILE A 3 -5.51 0.46 14.99
CA ILE A 3 -5.67 -0.88 14.37
C ILE A 3 -5.64 -1.99 15.43
N LEU A 4 -4.87 -1.82 16.49
CA LEU A 4 -4.77 -2.72 17.63
C LEU A 4 -6.12 -3.09 18.27
N ASN A 5 -7.17 -2.26 18.10
CA ASN A 5 -8.51 -2.55 18.62
C ASN A 5 -9.41 -3.30 17.62
N LEU A 6 -9.00 -3.38 16.35
CA LEU A 6 -9.75 -4.09 15.32
C LEU A 6 -9.34 -5.58 15.21
N PHE A 7 -8.18 -5.93 15.77
CA PHE A 7 -7.60 -7.28 15.64
C PHE A 7 -7.13 -7.79 17.01
N PRO A 8 -8.05 -8.34 17.81
CA PRO A 8 -7.71 -8.83 19.15
C PRO A 8 -6.64 -9.96 19.13
N ASP A 9 -6.51 -10.64 17.99
CA ASP A 9 -5.59 -11.76 17.80
C ASP A 9 -4.23 -11.36 17.22
N TYR A 10 -3.98 -10.04 17.01
CA TYR A 10 -2.73 -9.53 16.48
C TYR A 10 -2.09 -8.52 17.42
N THR A 11 -0.81 -8.71 17.70
CA THR A 11 0.01 -7.76 18.46
C THR A 11 1.20 -7.33 17.62
N GLU A 12 1.28 -6.03 17.28
CA GLU A 12 2.44 -5.51 16.55
C GLU A 12 3.70 -5.57 17.44
N LYS A 13 4.66 -6.40 17.04
CA LYS A 13 5.92 -6.65 17.77
C LYS A 13 7.14 -6.10 17.05
N HIS A 14 6.99 -5.68 15.80
CA HIS A 14 8.11 -5.19 15.00
C HIS A 14 8.57 -3.82 15.49
N THR A 15 9.89 -3.61 15.49
CA THR A 15 10.53 -2.36 15.90
C THR A 15 11.28 -1.68 14.75
N ASP A 16 11.33 -2.31 13.58
CA ASP A 16 12.07 -1.88 12.40
C ASP A 16 11.20 -1.14 11.35
N GLY A 17 9.91 -1.02 11.60
CA GLY A 17 8.97 -0.34 10.72
C GLY A 17 8.94 1.18 10.93
N SER A 18 8.63 1.96 9.87
CA SER A 18 8.43 3.41 9.97
C SER A 18 7.14 3.79 10.70
N ASN A 19 6.18 2.87 10.80
CA ASN A 19 4.93 3.03 11.55
C ASN A 19 4.27 1.66 11.84
N GLN A 20 3.23 1.65 12.68
CA GLN A 20 2.53 0.44 13.08
C GLN A 20 1.68 -0.21 11.97
N PHE A 21 1.49 0.46 10.84
CA PHE A 21 0.69 -0.05 9.71
C PHE A 21 1.49 -0.91 8.74
N ILE A 22 2.81 -0.88 8.80
CA ILE A 22 3.67 -1.51 7.79
C ILE A 22 3.35 -2.99 7.62
N TYR A 23 3.11 -3.70 8.72
CA TYR A 23 2.90 -5.15 8.68
C TYR A 23 1.43 -5.55 8.65
N SER A 24 0.53 -4.71 9.15
CA SER A 24 -0.92 -4.99 9.18
C SER A 24 -1.53 -5.21 7.80
N ARG A 25 -0.92 -4.70 6.74
CA ARG A 25 -1.33 -4.94 5.35
C ARG A 25 -1.33 -6.40 4.95
N PHE A 26 -0.52 -7.22 5.60
CA PHE A 26 -0.42 -8.66 5.35
C PHE A 26 -1.51 -9.46 6.09
N LEU A 27 -2.26 -8.83 7.01
CA LEU A 27 -3.42 -9.44 7.66
C LEU A 27 -4.65 -9.53 6.74
N VAL A 28 -4.65 -8.87 5.57
CA VAL A 28 -5.81 -8.82 4.69
C VAL A 28 -6.36 -10.20 4.34
N PRO A 29 -5.57 -11.23 3.97
CA PRO A 29 -6.12 -12.57 3.73
C PRO A 29 -6.78 -13.19 4.96
N HIS A 30 -6.23 -12.99 6.16
CA HIS A 30 -6.80 -13.46 7.43
C HIS A 30 -8.14 -12.76 7.72
N LEU A 31 -8.21 -11.44 7.55
CA LEU A 31 -9.42 -10.65 7.75
C LEU A 31 -10.56 -11.02 6.80
N MET A 32 -10.20 -11.48 5.62
CA MET A 32 -11.13 -12.03 4.63
C MET A 32 -11.46 -13.51 4.90
N GLU A 33 -11.08 -14.05 6.05
CA GLU A 33 -11.25 -15.46 6.39
C GLU A 33 -10.71 -16.40 5.30
N TYR A 34 -9.65 -15.94 4.63
CA TYR A 34 -9.03 -16.61 3.48
C TYR A 34 -10.01 -16.93 2.35
N THR A 35 -10.96 -16.03 2.10
CA THR A 35 -11.95 -16.16 1.03
C THR A 35 -12.02 -14.91 0.17
N GLY A 36 -12.38 -15.07 -1.11
CA GLY A 36 -12.60 -13.96 -2.02
C GLY A 36 -11.34 -13.20 -2.41
N LYS A 37 -11.52 -11.94 -2.73
CA LYS A 37 -10.50 -11.02 -3.23
C LYS A 37 -10.63 -9.70 -2.47
N ALA A 38 -9.51 -9.05 -2.18
CA ALA A 38 -9.48 -7.76 -1.49
C ALA A 38 -8.45 -6.81 -2.09
N ILE A 39 -8.67 -5.51 -2.00
CA ILE A 39 -7.67 -4.47 -2.34
C ILE A 39 -7.14 -3.87 -1.04
N PHE A 40 -5.83 -3.73 -0.97
CA PHE A 40 -5.13 -2.90 0.00
C PHE A 40 -4.46 -1.72 -0.72
N ILE A 41 -4.55 -0.53 -0.15
CA ILE A 41 -3.83 0.68 -0.58
C ILE A 41 -3.27 1.39 0.66
N ASP A 42 -2.10 2.00 0.55
CA ASP A 42 -1.52 2.83 1.61
C ASP A 42 -2.36 4.11 1.82
N GLY A 43 -2.28 4.68 3.02
CA GLY A 43 -3.09 5.85 3.39
C GLY A 43 -2.58 7.19 2.85
N ASP A 44 -1.39 7.21 2.23
CA ASP A 44 -0.74 8.39 1.64
C ASP A 44 -0.97 8.47 0.12
N MET A 45 -2.16 8.05 -0.33
CA MET A 45 -2.51 7.96 -1.74
C MET A 45 -3.76 8.76 -2.10
N ILE A 46 -3.82 9.22 -3.35
CA ILE A 46 -5.01 9.83 -3.97
C ILE A 46 -5.47 8.97 -5.14
N VAL A 47 -6.72 8.51 -5.07
CA VAL A 47 -7.36 7.72 -6.14
C VAL A 47 -7.94 8.69 -7.18
N ARG A 48 -7.54 8.56 -8.44
CA ARG A 48 -7.94 9.44 -9.56
C ARG A 48 -8.85 8.77 -10.59
N ASP A 49 -9.00 7.46 -10.52
CA ASP A 49 -9.87 6.69 -11.43
C ASP A 49 -10.75 5.72 -10.63
N ASP A 50 -11.75 5.15 -11.28
CA ASP A 50 -12.66 4.19 -10.65
C ASP A 50 -11.90 2.95 -10.15
N ILE A 51 -11.95 2.71 -8.85
CA ILE A 51 -11.29 1.57 -8.19
C ILE A 51 -11.78 0.21 -8.71
N VAL A 52 -12.98 0.15 -9.31
CA VAL A 52 -13.50 -1.06 -9.95
C VAL A 52 -12.63 -1.45 -11.14
N LYS A 53 -12.00 -0.49 -11.81
CA LYS A 53 -11.06 -0.79 -12.90
C LYS A 53 -9.82 -1.51 -12.37
N LEU A 54 -9.28 -1.10 -11.22
CA LEU A 54 -8.18 -1.81 -10.56
C LEU A 54 -8.61 -3.24 -10.19
N TRP A 55 -9.78 -3.38 -9.56
CA TRP A 55 -10.36 -4.68 -9.20
C TRP A 55 -10.45 -5.63 -10.38
N ASN A 56 -10.83 -5.12 -11.55
CA ASN A 56 -11.07 -5.92 -12.75
C ASN A 56 -9.77 -6.35 -13.46
N LEU A 57 -8.60 -5.78 -13.14
CA LEU A 57 -7.31 -6.15 -13.75
C LEU A 57 -6.92 -7.59 -13.48
N THR A 58 -7.44 -8.20 -12.44
CA THR A 58 -7.16 -9.62 -12.11
C THR A 58 -8.18 -10.59 -12.69
N ASN A 59 -9.22 -10.10 -13.37
CA ASN A 59 -10.25 -10.96 -13.98
C ASN A 59 -9.65 -11.77 -15.13
N GLY A 60 -9.99 -13.05 -15.17
CA GLY A 60 -9.46 -13.97 -16.18
C GLY A 60 -8.10 -14.58 -15.85
N HIS A 61 -7.37 -14.05 -14.84
CA HIS A 61 -6.16 -14.68 -14.34
C HIS A 61 -6.50 -15.77 -13.33
N THR A 62 -5.92 -16.95 -13.50
CA THR A 62 -6.19 -18.13 -12.66
C THR A 62 -5.00 -18.54 -11.80
N HIS A 63 -3.79 -18.09 -12.16
CA HIS A 63 -2.54 -18.48 -11.51
C HIS A 63 -1.85 -17.26 -10.87
N TRP A 64 -2.38 -16.82 -9.72
CA TRP A 64 -1.84 -15.69 -8.97
C TRP A 64 -2.28 -15.71 -7.51
N ASP A 65 -1.46 -15.17 -6.62
CA ASP A 65 -1.73 -15.03 -5.18
C ASP A 65 -1.90 -13.59 -4.76
N VAL A 66 -1.11 -12.70 -5.33
CA VAL A 66 -1.20 -11.25 -5.12
C VAL A 66 -0.89 -10.53 -6.44
N ALA A 67 -1.55 -9.41 -6.68
CA ALA A 67 -1.21 -8.51 -7.78
C ALA A 67 -0.69 -7.19 -7.23
N VAL A 68 0.45 -6.72 -7.78
CA VAL A 68 1.16 -5.52 -7.31
C VAL A 68 1.73 -4.73 -8.49
N VAL A 69 2.01 -3.45 -8.31
CA VAL A 69 2.85 -2.71 -9.25
C VAL A 69 4.31 -3.06 -8.97
N LYS A 70 4.96 -3.72 -9.93
CA LYS A 70 6.36 -4.16 -9.84
C LYS A 70 7.30 -3.01 -10.14
N HIS A 71 7.48 -2.11 -9.16
CA HIS A 71 8.46 -1.03 -9.28
C HIS A 71 9.88 -1.57 -9.40
N ASP A 72 10.63 -1.02 -10.36
CA ASP A 72 12.08 -1.23 -10.53
C ASP A 72 12.73 0.16 -10.65
N TYR A 73 13.24 0.70 -9.55
CA TYR A 73 13.87 2.01 -9.50
C TYR A 73 14.82 2.14 -8.30
N GLN A 74 15.70 3.13 -8.38
CA GLN A 74 16.52 3.57 -7.26
C GLN A 74 15.96 4.90 -6.75
N THR A 75 15.70 4.99 -5.45
CA THR A 75 15.16 6.23 -4.87
C THR A 75 16.17 7.38 -5.01
N LYS A 76 15.66 8.57 -5.32
CA LYS A 76 16.44 9.79 -5.45
C LYS A 76 16.77 10.45 -4.11
N MET A 77 15.93 10.20 -3.11
CA MET A 77 16.04 10.82 -1.78
C MET A 77 16.43 9.77 -0.75
N THR A 78 17.35 10.12 0.15
CA THR A 78 17.83 9.24 1.23
C THR A 78 16.99 9.35 2.50
N GLU A 79 16.12 10.35 2.59
CA GLU A 79 15.23 10.61 3.73
C GLU A 79 13.78 10.75 3.29
N LYS A 80 12.87 10.42 4.19
CA LYS A 80 11.43 10.63 4.11
C LYS A 80 10.99 11.61 5.20
N TYR A 81 9.68 11.85 5.31
CA TYR A 81 9.08 12.66 6.35
C TYR A 81 9.57 12.23 7.75
N LEU A 82 9.68 13.21 8.65
CA LEU A 82 10.19 13.04 10.01
C LEU A 82 11.61 12.46 10.11
N GLY A 83 12.44 12.62 9.08
CA GLY A 83 13.83 12.13 9.05
C GLY A 83 13.97 10.62 8.94
N ALA A 84 12.92 9.92 8.57
CA ALA A 84 12.97 8.46 8.36
C ALA A 84 13.87 8.13 7.17
N LYS A 85 14.70 7.09 7.31
CA LYS A 85 15.56 6.62 6.21
C LYS A 85 14.73 6.13 5.02
N ASN A 86 15.20 6.49 3.83
CA ASN A 86 14.67 6.01 2.56
C ASN A 86 15.73 5.15 1.84
N GLU A 87 15.78 3.88 2.17
CA GLU A 87 16.76 2.95 1.62
C GLU A 87 16.24 2.23 0.39
N ASN A 88 17.16 1.84 -0.50
CA ASN A 88 16.84 0.94 -1.60
C ASN A 88 16.86 -0.51 -1.10
N TYR A 89 15.81 -1.26 -1.44
CA TYR A 89 15.70 -2.69 -1.16
C TYR A 89 14.92 -3.40 -2.27
N PRO A 90 15.11 -4.72 -2.45
CA PRO A 90 14.37 -5.47 -3.47
C PRO A 90 12.86 -5.37 -3.28
N ARG A 91 12.11 -5.14 -4.36
CA ARG A 91 10.64 -5.02 -4.38
C ARG A 91 10.11 -3.82 -3.58
N LYS A 92 10.89 -2.74 -3.54
CA LYS A 92 10.50 -1.49 -2.89
C LYS A 92 9.16 -0.98 -3.44
N ASN A 93 8.25 -0.62 -2.53
CA ASN A 93 6.89 -0.15 -2.80
C ASN A 93 5.96 -1.13 -3.56
N TRP A 94 6.32 -2.41 -3.69
CA TRP A 94 5.41 -3.41 -4.25
C TRP A 94 4.20 -3.66 -3.34
N SER A 95 4.38 -3.61 -2.05
CA SER A 95 3.32 -3.87 -1.06
C SER A 95 2.44 -2.67 -0.72
N SER A 96 2.58 -1.55 -1.42
CA SER A 96 1.79 -0.34 -1.16
C SER A 96 0.43 -0.34 -1.86
N VAL A 97 0.30 -1.04 -3.00
CA VAL A 97 -0.97 -1.35 -3.66
C VAL A 97 -1.00 -2.84 -3.93
N MET A 98 -1.96 -3.54 -3.38
CA MET A 98 -2.09 -4.99 -3.52
C MET A 98 -3.53 -5.39 -3.80
N ILE A 99 -3.72 -6.27 -4.78
CA ILE A 99 -4.95 -7.03 -4.90
C ILE A 99 -4.65 -8.44 -4.41
N TRP A 100 -5.31 -8.85 -3.36
CA TRP A 100 -5.15 -10.16 -2.75
C TRP A 100 -6.11 -11.19 -3.35
N ASN A 101 -5.61 -12.35 -3.72
CA ASN A 101 -6.41 -13.55 -3.91
C ASN A 101 -6.40 -14.34 -2.60
N CYS A 102 -7.36 -14.03 -1.73
CA CYS A 102 -7.37 -14.55 -0.37
C CYS A 102 -7.59 -16.07 -0.29
N ASN A 103 -8.15 -16.68 -1.35
CA ASN A 103 -8.47 -18.14 -1.35
C ASN A 103 -7.25 -19.05 -1.49
N THR A 104 -6.10 -18.52 -1.92
CA THR A 104 -4.98 -19.35 -2.31
C THR A 104 -4.28 -20.00 -1.13
N TYR A 105 -3.73 -21.19 -1.33
CA TYR A 105 -3.06 -21.95 -0.28
C TYR A 105 -1.85 -21.20 0.30
N PRO A 106 -0.97 -20.56 -0.50
CA PRO A 106 0.14 -19.80 0.05
C PRO A 106 -0.30 -18.66 0.98
N ASN A 107 -1.37 -17.93 0.66
CA ASN A 107 -1.86 -16.82 1.47
C ASN A 107 -2.48 -17.27 2.82
N ARG A 108 -2.80 -18.55 2.98
CA ARG A 108 -3.22 -19.11 4.28
C ARG A 108 -2.09 -19.15 5.31
N LYS A 109 -0.83 -18.98 4.90
CA LYS A 109 0.31 -18.82 5.80
C LYS A 109 0.30 -17.48 6.55
N LEU A 110 -0.39 -16.47 6.02
CA LEU A 110 -0.47 -15.13 6.60
C LEU A 110 -1.45 -15.10 7.77
N THR A 111 -1.14 -15.87 8.81
CA THR A 111 -1.84 -15.81 10.11
C THR A 111 -1.29 -14.66 10.95
N PRO A 112 -2.04 -14.12 11.92
CA PRO A 112 -1.51 -13.14 12.87
C PRO A 112 -0.18 -13.57 13.48
N GLU A 113 -0.08 -14.81 13.95
CA GLU A 113 1.15 -15.36 14.54
C GLU A 113 2.32 -15.39 13.55
N PHE A 114 2.08 -15.77 12.30
CA PHE A 114 3.14 -15.75 11.28
C PHE A 114 3.63 -14.32 11.02
N ILE A 115 2.71 -13.36 10.87
CA ILE A 115 3.04 -11.96 10.59
C ILE A 115 3.79 -11.33 11.77
N GLU A 116 3.39 -11.61 13.02
CA GLU A 116 4.06 -11.12 14.23
C GLU A 116 5.53 -11.58 14.35
N ASN A 117 5.88 -12.72 13.77
CA ASN A 117 7.22 -13.34 13.88
C ASN A 117 8.05 -13.25 12.59
N ALA A 118 7.44 -12.91 11.45
CA ALA A 118 8.13 -12.74 10.18
C ALA A 118 8.92 -11.43 10.16
N THR A 119 10.05 -11.41 9.47
CA THR A 119 10.81 -10.18 9.25
C THR A 119 10.15 -9.28 8.20
N GLY A 120 10.41 -7.98 8.26
CA GLY A 120 9.98 -7.05 7.22
C GLY A 120 10.46 -7.44 5.82
N ALA A 121 11.67 -8.00 5.73
CA ALA A 121 12.20 -8.51 4.47
C ALA A 121 11.40 -9.70 3.94
N GLU A 122 10.99 -10.63 4.78
CA GLU A 122 10.15 -11.77 4.39
C GLU A 122 8.79 -11.30 3.88
N LEU A 123 8.14 -10.40 4.60
CA LEU A 123 6.81 -9.91 4.26
C LEU A 123 6.83 -9.02 3.00
N HIS A 124 7.64 -7.97 2.97
CA HIS A 124 7.67 -7.03 1.84
C HIS A 124 8.28 -7.59 0.56
N ARG A 125 9.04 -8.69 0.65
CA ARG A 125 9.56 -9.41 -0.52
C ARG A 125 8.69 -10.58 -0.94
N PHE A 126 7.55 -10.81 -0.28
CA PHE A 126 6.59 -11.88 -0.61
C PHE A 126 7.24 -13.28 -0.64
N THR A 127 8.11 -13.59 0.34
CA THR A 127 8.93 -14.81 0.28
C THR A 127 8.14 -16.11 0.49
N TRP A 128 6.88 -16.03 0.89
CA TRP A 128 5.98 -17.18 1.06
C TRP A 128 5.27 -17.62 -0.22
N ILE A 129 5.41 -16.87 -1.32
CA ILE A 129 4.82 -17.18 -2.62
C ILE A 129 5.89 -17.19 -3.72
N ASP A 130 5.66 -17.96 -4.79
CA ASP A 130 6.53 -18.02 -5.94
C ASP A 130 6.39 -16.75 -6.82
N ASP A 131 7.46 -16.34 -7.50
CA ASP A 131 7.51 -15.09 -8.25
C ASP A 131 6.52 -15.05 -9.43
N ASP A 132 6.24 -16.20 -10.05
CA ASP A 132 5.29 -16.35 -11.15
C ASP A 132 3.83 -16.24 -10.70
N ARG A 133 3.59 -16.27 -9.38
CA ARG A 133 2.29 -16.06 -8.77
C ARG A 133 2.05 -14.61 -8.30
N ILE A 134 3.04 -13.75 -8.46
CA ILE A 134 2.89 -12.31 -8.24
C ILE A 134 2.52 -11.66 -9.57
N LEU A 135 1.24 -11.35 -9.75
CA LEU A 135 0.74 -10.69 -10.96
C LEU A 135 1.18 -9.22 -11.01
N GLU A 136 1.59 -8.77 -12.18
CA GLU A 136 1.97 -7.37 -12.38
C GLU A 136 0.77 -6.49 -12.72
N LEU A 137 0.65 -5.35 -12.03
CA LEU A 137 -0.32 -4.29 -12.30
C LEU A 137 0.33 -3.15 -13.08
N PRO A 138 -0.44 -2.40 -13.91
CA PRO A 138 0.06 -1.22 -14.59
C PRO A 138 0.56 -0.16 -13.60
N LYS A 139 1.68 0.52 -13.94
CA LYS A 139 2.35 1.51 -13.08
C LYS A 139 1.46 2.68 -12.67
N GLU A 140 0.50 3.04 -13.49
CA GLU A 140 -0.46 4.12 -13.26
C GLU A 140 -1.30 3.90 -11.99
N TRP A 141 -1.41 2.65 -11.51
CA TRP A 141 -2.11 2.30 -10.28
C TRP A 141 -1.26 2.37 -9.00
N ASN A 142 -0.03 2.84 -9.10
CA ASN A 142 0.83 3.18 -7.97
C ASN A 142 1.91 4.15 -8.45
N TRP A 143 1.50 5.33 -8.94
CA TRP A 143 2.41 6.31 -9.47
C TRP A 143 3.08 7.09 -8.34
N LEU A 144 4.41 7.19 -8.37
CA LEU A 144 5.23 7.87 -7.37
C LEU A 144 5.66 9.24 -7.92
N PRO A 145 4.93 10.33 -7.65
CA PRO A 145 5.21 11.65 -8.24
C PRO A 145 6.61 12.17 -7.88
N ASP A 146 7.07 11.91 -6.65
CA ASP A 146 8.38 12.33 -6.17
C ASP A 146 9.54 11.66 -6.92
N GLU A 147 9.35 10.41 -7.34
CA GLU A 147 10.38 9.63 -8.01
C GLU A 147 10.32 9.76 -9.53
N PHE A 148 9.13 9.82 -10.11
CA PHE A 148 8.94 9.78 -11.57
C PHE A 148 8.51 11.10 -12.17
N GLY A 149 8.15 12.10 -11.35
CA GLY A 149 7.57 13.35 -11.79
C GLY A 149 6.05 13.25 -12.04
N PRO A 150 5.43 14.36 -12.53
CA PRO A 150 3.98 14.40 -12.76
C PRO A 150 3.55 13.47 -13.89
N ASN A 151 2.35 12.86 -13.73
CA ASN A 151 1.72 12.02 -14.75
C ASN A 151 0.20 12.25 -14.78
N LEU A 152 -0.31 12.77 -15.87
CA LEU A 152 -1.75 13.01 -16.02
C LEU A 152 -2.56 11.72 -16.18
N ASP A 153 -1.95 10.64 -16.64
CA ASP A 153 -2.58 9.33 -16.82
C ASP A 153 -2.53 8.46 -15.57
N ALA A 154 -1.83 8.91 -14.50
CA ALA A 154 -1.81 8.22 -13.23
C ALA A 154 -3.22 8.04 -12.68
N LYS A 155 -3.55 6.84 -12.24
CA LYS A 155 -4.86 6.44 -11.70
C LYS A 155 -4.88 6.44 -10.19
N LEU A 156 -3.69 6.34 -9.59
CA LEU A 156 -3.46 6.43 -8.17
C LEU A 156 -2.10 7.08 -7.93
N LEU A 157 -2.09 8.21 -7.20
CA LEU A 157 -0.87 8.92 -6.80
C LEU A 157 -0.46 8.47 -5.42
N HIS A 158 0.81 8.18 -5.22
CA HIS A 158 1.37 7.72 -3.96
C HIS A 158 2.52 8.62 -3.50
N TYR A 159 2.33 9.34 -2.41
CA TYR A 159 3.29 10.30 -1.85
C TYR A 159 4.24 9.61 -0.85
N THR A 160 5.04 8.70 -1.37
CA THR A 160 5.87 7.76 -0.57
C THR A 160 6.97 8.40 0.27
N LEU A 161 7.39 9.63 -0.03
CA LEU A 161 8.38 10.38 0.75
C LEU A 161 7.73 11.12 1.92
N GLY A 162 6.51 11.59 1.72
CA GLY A 162 5.68 12.32 2.67
C GLY A 162 4.55 13.02 1.94
N THR A 163 3.38 13.05 2.57
CA THR A 163 2.22 13.73 2.01
C THR A 163 2.42 15.25 1.97
N PRO A 164 1.78 15.98 1.04
CA PRO A 164 1.88 17.44 0.93
C PRO A 164 1.43 18.24 2.16
N CYS A 165 0.89 17.61 3.20
CA CYS A 165 0.63 18.28 4.48
C CYS A 165 1.90 18.66 5.23
N PHE A 166 3.01 17.97 5.00
CA PHE A 166 4.30 18.32 5.57
C PHE A 166 4.93 19.46 4.77
N HIS A 167 5.48 20.46 5.46
CA HIS A 167 6.03 21.66 4.83
C HIS A 167 7.11 21.33 3.77
N GLU A 168 7.94 20.33 4.03
CA GLU A 168 9.02 19.89 3.16
C GLU A 168 8.51 19.29 1.85
N PHE A 169 7.27 18.75 1.85
CA PHE A 169 6.65 18.09 0.70
C PHE A 169 5.47 18.89 0.11
N ALA A 170 5.24 20.12 0.58
CA ALA A 170 4.12 20.96 0.12
C ALA A 170 4.15 21.26 -1.40
N THR A 171 5.33 21.17 -2.01
CA THR A 171 5.55 21.42 -3.45
C THR A 171 5.82 20.14 -4.25
N THR A 172 5.54 18.97 -3.69
CA THR A 172 5.62 17.69 -4.39
C THR A 172 4.82 17.75 -5.69
N PRO A 173 5.31 17.16 -6.80
CA PRO A 173 4.57 17.11 -8.05
C PRO A 173 3.15 16.57 -7.85
N GLN A 174 2.15 17.27 -8.40
CA GLN A 174 0.72 16.97 -8.23
C GLN A 174 0.20 17.08 -6.77
N GLY A 175 0.91 17.76 -5.87
CA GLY A 175 0.50 17.99 -4.47
C GLY A 175 -0.78 18.82 -4.34
N GLU A 176 -1.12 19.65 -5.34
CA GLU A 176 -2.39 20.41 -5.39
C GLU A 176 -3.62 19.48 -5.42
N GLU A 177 -3.50 18.28 -5.96
CA GLU A 177 -4.58 17.28 -5.92
C GLU A 177 -4.81 16.78 -4.50
N TRP A 178 -3.74 16.52 -3.77
CA TRP A 178 -3.83 16.13 -2.36
C TRP A 178 -4.50 17.21 -1.51
N HIS A 179 -4.10 18.48 -1.68
CA HIS A 179 -4.71 19.60 -0.94
C HIS A 179 -6.19 19.76 -1.26
N ARG A 180 -6.58 19.59 -2.51
CA ARG A 180 -7.99 19.63 -2.92
C ARG A 180 -8.81 18.52 -2.24
N GLU A 181 -8.34 17.28 -2.28
CA GLU A 181 -9.03 16.14 -1.67
C GLU A 181 -9.11 16.28 -0.14
N HIS A 182 -8.05 16.78 0.49
CA HIS A 182 -8.03 17.05 1.92
C HIS A 182 -9.11 18.10 2.31
N MET A 183 -9.19 19.20 1.59
CA MET A 183 -10.24 20.21 1.82
C MET A 183 -11.66 19.64 1.64
N LEU A 184 -11.86 18.77 0.65
CA LEU A 184 -13.15 18.11 0.43
C LEU A 184 -13.50 17.16 1.57
N ALA A 185 -12.53 16.40 2.06
CA ALA A 185 -12.72 15.49 3.18
C ALA A 185 -13.08 16.23 4.47
N ASP A 186 -12.38 17.33 4.79
CA ASP A 186 -12.69 18.18 5.94
C ASP A 186 -14.08 18.78 5.85
N TYR A 187 -14.46 19.26 4.66
CA TYR A 187 -15.80 19.80 4.43
C TYR A 187 -16.90 18.75 4.63
N CYS A 188 -16.67 17.51 4.20
CA CYS A 188 -17.61 16.41 4.40
C CYS A 188 -17.72 16.02 5.87
N LEU A 189 -16.59 15.93 6.59
CA LEU A 189 -16.59 15.57 8.02
C LEU A 189 -17.34 16.58 8.88
N GLN A 190 -17.21 17.88 8.59
CA GLN A 190 -17.93 18.96 9.31
C GLN A 190 -19.45 18.90 9.12
N ARG A 191 -19.97 18.19 8.13
CA ARG A 191 -21.42 18.08 7.83
C ARG A 191 -22.05 16.80 8.37
N THR A 192 -21.29 15.85 8.88
CA THR A 192 -21.81 14.61 9.47
C THR A 192 -22.14 14.73 10.95
N ASP A 193 -21.86 15.89 11.57
CA ASP A 193 -22.18 16.20 12.97
C ASP A 193 -23.57 16.89 13.14
N ILE A 194 -24.50 16.71 12.17
CA ILE A 194 -25.86 17.22 12.23
C ILE A 194 -26.87 16.08 12.36
#